data_af8dddac8b021153af7d97108f7f5827
#
_entry.id   af8dddac8b021153af7d97108f7f5827
#
_cell.length_a   1.000
_cell.length_b   1.000
_cell.length_c   1.000
_cell.angle_alpha   90.00
_cell.angle_beta   90.00
_cell.angle_gamma   90.00
#
_symmetry.space_group_name_H-M   'P 1'
#
loop_
_entity.id
_entity.type
_entity.pdbx_description
1 polymer ?
#
loop_
_entity_poly.entity_id
_entity_poly.type
_entity_poly.pdbx_seq_one_letter_code
_entity_poly.pdbx_strand_id
1 'polypeptide(L)'
;EAHVRDGVAVVRFLRWFDEEVAAGRLHSEAELSDRLYAFRAEGEHFREPSFDTISAAAVNAAMCHYNHMNTDQVTRLAMDSAYLVDSGGQYLDGTTDITRTVAIGRPADEIRWRFTLVLKGHIALDQAKFPAGTTGTQLDVLARQFLWNEGLDYDHGTGHGVGAFLSVHEGPQRIAKQHNGHALKPGMVLSNEPGYYRDGAYGIRCENLLVVRESDRDADETPMLEFEALTLVPFDRRLL
;
A
#
# COMPACT_ATOMS: atom_id res chain seq x y z
N GLU A 1 13.04 -7.71 9.27
CA GLU A 1 12.42 -8.98 9.66
C GLU A 1 10.91 -8.85 9.92
N ALA A 2 10.43 -7.80 10.64
CA ALA A 2 8.99 -7.59 10.89
C ALA A 2 8.16 -7.67 9.59
N HIS A 3 8.59 -7.00 8.53
CA HIS A 3 7.92 -7.00 7.22
C HIS A 3 7.89 -8.38 6.54
N VAL A 4 8.87 -9.23 6.80
CA VAL A 4 8.87 -10.63 6.29
C VAL A 4 7.82 -11.46 7.03
N ARG A 5 7.76 -11.34 8.36
CA ARG A 5 6.73 -12.04 9.17
C ARG A 5 5.32 -11.57 8.84
N ASP A 6 5.13 -10.25 8.75
CA ASP A 6 3.86 -9.67 8.34
C ASP A 6 3.46 -10.11 6.93
N GLY A 7 4.41 -10.09 6.01
CA GLY A 7 4.20 -10.56 4.64
C GLY A 7 3.71 -12.00 4.56
N VAL A 8 4.20 -12.89 5.44
CA VAL A 8 3.69 -14.27 5.52
C VAL A 8 2.22 -14.29 5.94
N ALA A 9 1.83 -13.49 6.94
CA ALA A 9 0.44 -13.40 7.40
C ALA A 9 -0.47 -12.89 6.26
N VAL A 10 -0.04 -11.83 5.56
CA VAL A 10 -0.80 -11.24 4.44
C VAL A 10 -0.91 -12.22 3.27
N VAL A 11 0.17 -12.93 2.89
CA VAL A 11 0.12 -13.95 1.81
C VAL A 11 -0.81 -15.11 2.18
N ARG A 12 -0.81 -15.57 3.45
CA ARG A 12 -1.76 -16.57 3.94
C ARG A 12 -3.21 -16.08 3.83
N PHE A 13 -3.45 -14.82 4.19
CA PHE A 13 -4.77 -14.19 4.02
C PHE A 13 -5.20 -14.13 2.55
N LEU A 14 -4.34 -13.66 1.66
CA LEU A 14 -4.65 -13.55 0.23
C LEU A 14 -4.91 -14.92 -0.39
N ARG A 15 -4.16 -15.94 0.01
CA ARG A 15 -4.40 -17.33 -0.43
C ARG A 15 -5.76 -17.85 0.05
N TRP A 16 -6.07 -17.67 1.34
CA TRP A 16 -7.37 -18.04 1.89
C TRP A 16 -8.50 -17.27 1.19
N PHE A 17 -8.33 -15.96 0.98
CA PHE A 17 -9.29 -15.12 0.26
C PHE A 17 -9.60 -15.67 -1.13
N ASP A 18 -8.60 -16.04 -1.90
CA ASP A 18 -8.77 -16.61 -3.24
C ASP A 18 -9.53 -17.95 -3.20
N GLU A 19 -9.27 -18.80 -2.23
CA GLU A 19 -9.96 -20.07 -2.03
C GLU A 19 -11.44 -19.86 -1.66
N GLU A 20 -11.75 -18.87 -0.82
CA GLU A 20 -13.12 -18.50 -0.45
C GLU A 20 -13.91 -17.96 -1.64
N VAL A 21 -13.33 -17.03 -2.37
CA VAL A 21 -13.96 -16.46 -3.59
C VAL A 21 -14.19 -17.55 -4.64
N ALA A 22 -13.22 -18.43 -4.88
CA ALA A 22 -13.36 -19.54 -5.82
C ALA A 22 -14.46 -20.53 -5.41
N ALA A 23 -14.72 -20.67 -4.11
CA ALA A 23 -15.80 -21.50 -3.55
C ALA A 23 -17.15 -20.77 -3.48
N GLY A 24 -17.23 -19.52 -3.97
CA GLY A 24 -18.44 -18.69 -3.96
C GLY A 24 -18.80 -18.13 -2.58
N ARG A 25 -17.89 -18.16 -1.62
CA ARG A 25 -18.09 -17.59 -0.28
C ARG A 25 -17.63 -16.13 -0.26
N LEU A 26 -18.59 -15.23 -0.38
CA LEU A 26 -18.36 -13.79 -0.42
C LEU A 26 -18.52 -13.20 1.00
N HIS A 27 -17.42 -13.02 1.67
CA HIS A 27 -17.35 -12.49 3.04
C HIS A 27 -17.66 -11.00 3.10
N SER A 28 -18.01 -10.52 4.31
CA SER A 28 -18.13 -9.10 4.59
C SER A 28 -16.76 -8.46 4.86
N GLU A 29 -16.69 -7.14 4.75
CA GLU A 29 -15.50 -6.35 5.05
C GLU A 29 -14.98 -6.61 6.48
N ALA A 30 -15.88 -6.72 7.47
CA ALA A 30 -15.52 -7.04 8.84
C ALA A 30 -14.95 -8.47 8.99
N GLU A 31 -15.59 -9.48 8.40
CA GLU A 31 -15.09 -10.87 8.41
C GLU A 31 -13.69 -10.99 7.79
N LEU A 32 -13.42 -10.20 6.73
CA LEU A 32 -12.11 -10.15 6.08
C LEU A 32 -11.05 -9.49 6.97
N SER A 33 -11.40 -8.36 7.60
CA SER A 33 -10.54 -7.67 8.56
C SER A 33 -10.17 -8.57 9.74
N ASP A 34 -11.16 -9.23 10.35
CA ASP A 34 -10.96 -10.15 11.48
C ASP A 34 -10.07 -11.34 11.07
N ARG A 35 -10.26 -11.85 9.85
CA ARG A 35 -9.46 -12.97 9.36
C ARG A 35 -8.00 -12.59 9.15
N LEU A 36 -7.74 -11.40 8.60
CA LEU A 36 -6.38 -10.88 8.44
C LEU A 36 -5.71 -10.67 9.80
N TYR A 37 -6.44 -10.07 10.75
CA TYR A 37 -5.97 -9.92 12.12
C TYR A 37 -5.58 -11.29 12.74
N ALA A 38 -6.43 -12.32 12.57
CA ALA A 38 -6.16 -13.65 13.10
C ALA A 38 -4.86 -14.26 12.54
N PHE A 39 -4.58 -14.08 11.24
CA PHE A 39 -3.31 -14.53 10.66
C PHE A 39 -2.09 -13.78 11.21
N ARG A 40 -2.21 -12.47 11.48
CA ARG A 40 -1.15 -11.68 12.13
C ARG A 40 -0.93 -12.10 13.58
N ALA A 41 -2.01 -12.37 14.31
CA ALA A 41 -1.96 -12.75 15.73
C ALA A 41 -1.27 -14.11 15.97
N GLU A 42 -1.20 -14.97 14.95
CA GLU A 42 -0.41 -16.22 15.01
C GLU A 42 1.11 -15.98 14.88
N GLY A 43 1.51 -14.77 14.42
CA GLY A 43 2.91 -14.42 14.16
C GLY A 43 3.68 -14.05 15.42
N GLU A 44 4.98 -14.38 15.43
CA GLU A 44 5.88 -13.97 16.50
C GLU A 44 6.03 -12.44 16.56
N HIS A 45 6.15 -11.89 17.76
CA HIS A 45 6.37 -10.48 18.04
C HIS A 45 5.21 -9.54 17.66
N PHE A 46 4.12 -10.02 17.07
CA PHE A 46 2.93 -9.21 16.84
C PHE A 46 2.32 -8.77 18.17
N ARG A 47 1.89 -7.51 18.25
CA ARG A 47 1.25 -6.93 19.43
C ARG A 47 -0.17 -6.49 19.15
N GLU A 48 -0.34 -5.67 18.13
CA GLU A 48 -1.61 -5.07 17.75
C GLU A 48 -1.57 -4.56 16.30
N PRO A 49 -2.67 -4.22 15.67
CA PRO A 49 -2.65 -3.49 14.40
C PRO A 49 -1.90 -2.16 14.55
N SER A 50 -1.19 -1.74 13.52
CA SER A 50 -0.54 -0.42 13.49
C SER A 50 -1.56 0.73 13.29
N PHE A 51 -2.71 0.39 12.74
CA PHE A 51 -3.91 1.24 12.59
C PHE A 51 -5.14 0.35 12.32
N ASP A 52 -6.34 0.95 12.39
CA ASP A 52 -7.57 0.25 12.06
C ASP A 52 -7.58 -0.20 10.60
N THR A 53 -7.73 -1.49 10.36
CA THR A 53 -7.71 -2.05 9.01
C THR A 53 -8.78 -1.40 8.12
N ILE A 54 -8.37 -0.85 6.98
CA ILE A 54 -9.26 -0.45 5.91
C ILE A 54 -9.57 -1.69 5.09
N SER A 55 -10.77 -2.23 5.25
CA SER A 55 -11.30 -3.37 4.51
C SER A 55 -12.46 -2.86 3.68
N ALA A 56 -12.24 -2.67 2.38
CA ALA A 56 -13.14 -1.90 1.53
C ALA A 56 -13.51 -2.64 0.24
N ALA A 57 -14.79 -2.96 0.09
CA ALA A 57 -15.33 -3.64 -1.07
C ALA A 57 -15.97 -2.63 -2.05
N ALA A 58 -15.66 -2.77 -3.33
CA ALA A 58 -16.28 -2.00 -4.42
C ALA A 58 -16.32 -0.48 -4.12
N VAL A 59 -17.53 0.09 -3.99
CA VAL A 59 -17.76 1.52 -3.80
C VAL A 59 -17.13 2.08 -2.52
N ASN A 60 -17.01 1.29 -1.46
CA ASN A 60 -16.40 1.73 -0.21
C ASN A 60 -14.91 2.02 -0.36
N ALA A 61 -14.23 1.35 -1.27
CA ALA A 61 -12.83 1.62 -1.58
C ALA A 61 -12.59 3.00 -2.23
N ALA A 62 -13.63 3.68 -2.71
CA ALA A 62 -13.52 5.06 -3.20
C ALA A 62 -13.18 6.06 -2.09
N MET A 63 -13.41 5.73 -0.85
CA MET A 63 -13.02 6.52 0.32
C MET A 63 -11.65 6.04 0.83
N CYS A 64 -10.59 6.82 0.62
CA CYS A 64 -9.23 6.42 0.96
C CYS A 64 -9.00 6.09 2.45
N HIS A 65 -9.79 6.66 3.37
CA HIS A 65 -9.78 6.37 4.81
C HIS A 65 -11.10 5.72 5.26
N TYR A 66 -11.65 4.82 4.45
CA TYR A 66 -12.86 4.09 4.82
C TYR A 66 -12.64 3.25 6.09
N ASN A 67 -13.62 3.28 6.97
CA ASN A 67 -13.62 2.41 8.16
C ASN A 67 -14.97 1.70 8.26
N HIS A 68 -14.96 0.38 8.05
CA HIS A 68 -16.14 -0.48 8.10
C HIS A 68 -16.80 -0.51 9.49
N MET A 69 -16.10 -0.13 10.56
CA MET A 69 -16.65 -0.04 11.90
C MET A 69 -17.51 1.21 12.13
N ASN A 70 -17.42 2.20 11.24
CA ASN A 70 -18.19 3.44 11.33
C ASN A 70 -19.54 3.37 10.59
N THR A 71 -20.00 2.18 10.20
CA THR A 71 -21.27 1.99 9.50
C THR A 71 -22.03 0.81 10.08
N ASP A 72 -23.34 0.94 10.20
CA ASP A 72 -24.23 -0.16 10.57
C ASP A 72 -24.54 -1.09 9.39
N GLN A 73 -24.08 -0.75 8.19
CA GLN A 73 -24.31 -1.53 6.97
C GLN A 73 -23.23 -2.60 6.83
N VAL A 74 -23.66 -3.85 6.73
CA VAL A 74 -22.77 -4.97 6.43
C VAL A 74 -22.55 -5.04 4.92
N THR A 75 -21.42 -4.54 4.45
CA THR A 75 -21.01 -4.66 3.05
C THR A 75 -20.30 -6.00 2.84
N ARG A 76 -20.71 -6.73 1.81
CA ARG A 76 -20.10 -7.99 1.39
C ARG A 76 -19.42 -7.83 0.04
N LEU A 77 -18.44 -8.69 -0.21
CA LEU A 77 -17.83 -8.81 -1.53
C LEU A 77 -18.89 -9.07 -2.61
N ALA A 78 -18.64 -8.59 -3.80
CA ALA A 78 -19.46 -8.90 -4.99
C ALA A 78 -18.55 -9.43 -6.10
N MET A 79 -19.07 -10.38 -6.90
CA MET A 79 -18.32 -10.88 -8.06
C MET A 79 -18.09 -9.76 -9.09
N ASP A 80 -17.05 -9.94 -9.88
CA ASP A 80 -16.63 -9.04 -10.96
C ASP A 80 -16.31 -7.62 -10.49
N SER A 81 -15.73 -7.53 -9.30
CA SER A 81 -15.32 -6.29 -8.64
C SER A 81 -13.89 -6.37 -8.11
N ALA A 82 -13.47 -5.34 -7.36
CA ALA A 82 -12.20 -5.31 -6.65
C ALA A 82 -12.42 -5.10 -5.15
N TYR A 83 -11.52 -5.66 -4.35
CA TYR A 83 -11.43 -5.46 -2.93
C TYR A 83 -10.10 -4.79 -2.58
N LEU A 84 -10.15 -3.74 -1.78
CA LEU A 84 -8.99 -3.04 -1.25
C LEU A 84 -8.85 -3.35 0.23
N VAL A 85 -7.68 -3.82 0.63
CA VAL A 85 -7.30 -4.00 2.02
C VAL A 85 -6.01 -3.26 2.31
N ASP A 86 -6.09 -2.36 3.27
CA ASP A 86 -4.98 -1.59 3.78
C ASP A 86 -4.85 -1.84 5.28
N SER A 87 -3.68 -2.28 5.71
CA SER A 87 -3.51 -2.81 7.05
C SER A 87 -2.04 -2.92 7.44
N GLY A 88 -1.79 -2.94 8.73
CA GLY A 88 -0.45 -3.14 9.24
C GLY A 88 -0.43 -3.72 10.65
N GLY A 89 0.75 -4.02 11.14
CA GLY A 89 0.96 -4.56 12.48
C GLY A 89 2.09 -3.86 13.22
N GLN A 90 1.90 -3.72 14.52
CA GLN A 90 2.96 -3.39 15.47
C GLN A 90 3.66 -4.68 15.90
N TYR A 91 4.91 -4.80 15.53
CA TYR A 91 5.83 -5.86 15.95
C TYR A 91 6.89 -5.27 16.87
N LEU A 92 7.42 -6.05 17.80
CA LEU A 92 8.46 -5.56 18.74
C LEU A 92 9.70 -4.97 18.03
N ASP A 93 9.94 -5.37 16.79
CA ASP A 93 11.09 -4.97 15.97
C ASP A 93 10.72 -4.15 14.73
N GLY A 94 9.49 -3.67 14.64
CA GLY A 94 9.08 -2.77 13.55
C GLY A 94 7.58 -2.57 13.43
N THR A 95 7.21 -1.56 12.67
CA THR A 95 5.83 -1.24 12.30
C THR A 95 5.64 -1.54 10.82
N THR A 96 4.56 -2.23 10.46
CA THR A 96 4.27 -2.55 9.06
C THR A 96 3.04 -1.80 8.56
N ASP A 97 3.00 -1.61 7.25
CA ASP A 97 1.94 -0.96 6.50
C ASP A 97 1.91 -1.55 5.08
N ILE A 98 0.74 -1.94 4.62
CA ILE A 98 0.58 -2.57 3.30
C ILE A 98 -0.84 -2.41 2.78
N THR A 99 -0.97 -1.94 1.54
CA THR A 99 -2.23 -2.02 0.80
C THR A 99 -2.12 -2.99 -0.36
N ARG A 100 -3.16 -3.82 -0.50
CA ARG A 100 -3.40 -4.62 -1.71
C ARG A 100 -4.81 -4.40 -2.23
N THR A 101 -4.89 -4.15 -3.54
CA THR A 101 -6.14 -4.24 -4.30
C THR A 101 -6.15 -5.57 -5.02
N VAL A 102 -7.21 -6.36 -4.83
CA VAL A 102 -7.31 -7.73 -5.38
C VAL A 102 -8.61 -7.90 -6.17
N ALA A 103 -8.57 -8.74 -7.20
CA ALA A 103 -9.69 -9.05 -8.06
C ALA A 103 -10.65 -10.04 -7.40
N ILE A 104 -11.94 -9.79 -7.56
CA ILE A 104 -13.03 -10.72 -7.23
C ILE A 104 -13.69 -11.12 -8.54
N GLY A 105 -13.49 -12.36 -9.00
CA GLY A 105 -13.94 -12.75 -10.33
C GLY A 105 -13.16 -12.03 -11.44
N ARG A 106 -13.88 -11.41 -12.37
CA ARG A 106 -13.32 -10.68 -13.52
C ARG A 106 -13.73 -9.20 -13.47
N PRO A 107 -12.98 -8.33 -12.79
CA PRO A 107 -13.24 -6.90 -12.79
C PRO A 107 -13.27 -6.29 -14.19
N ALA A 108 -14.03 -5.20 -14.35
CA ALA A 108 -14.11 -4.47 -15.60
C ALA A 108 -12.73 -4.02 -16.10
N ASP A 109 -12.56 -3.95 -17.43
CA ASP A 109 -11.30 -3.55 -18.06
C ASP A 109 -10.83 -2.14 -17.61
N GLU A 110 -11.77 -1.25 -17.27
CA GLU A 110 -11.44 0.05 -16.70
C GLU A 110 -10.68 -0.08 -15.37
N ILE A 111 -11.14 -0.94 -14.45
CA ILE A 111 -10.48 -1.15 -13.15
C ILE A 111 -9.07 -1.68 -13.37
N ARG A 112 -8.91 -2.64 -14.27
CA ARG A 112 -7.61 -3.22 -14.64
C ARG A 112 -6.68 -2.18 -15.23
N TRP A 113 -7.19 -1.33 -16.14
CA TRP A 113 -6.39 -0.25 -16.71
C TRP A 113 -5.94 0.76 -15.64
N ARG A 114 -6.85 1.20 -14.75
CA ARG A 114 -6.50 2.11 -13.65
C ARG A 114 -5.50 1.49 -12.68
N PHE A 115 -5.68 0.21 -12.34
CA PHE A 115 -4.71 -0.52 -11.51
C PHE A 115 -3.32 -0.55 -12.17
N THR A 116 -3.25 -0.80 -13.46
CA THR A 116 -1.99 -0.80 -14.22
C THR A 116 -1.30 0.57 -14.14
N LEU A 117 -2.03 1.68 -14.26
CA LEU A 117 -1.47 3.04 -14.14
C LEU A 117 -0.90 3.30 -12.74
N VAL A 118 -1.65 2.93 -11.70
CA VAL A 118 -1.22 3.06 -10.30
C VAL A 118 0.03 2.23 -10.04
N LEU A 119 0.02 0.96 -10.47
CA LEU A 119 1.17 0.07 -10.28
C LEU A 119 2.41 0.55 -11.06
N LYS A 120 2.27 1.11 -12.26
CA LYS A 120 3.39 1.73 -13.00
C LYS A 120 4.00 2.88 -12.20
N GLY A 121 3.18 3.72 -11.58
CA GLY A 121 3.65 4.80 -10.71
C GLY A 121 4.36 4.27 -9.47
N HIS A 122 3.79 3.25 -8.82
CA HIS A 122 4.41 2.57 -7.70
C HIS A 122 5.81 2.02 -8.06
N ILE A 123 5.93 1.31 -9.17
CA ILE A 123 7.20 0.75 -9.64
C ILE A 123 8.20 1.85 -10.00
N ALA A 124 7.76 2.93 -10.66
CA ALA A 124 8.65 4.03 -11.04
C ALA A 124 9.27 4.72 -9.82
N LEU A 125 8.52 4.87 -8.74
CA LEU A 125 9.04 5.39 -7.48
C LEU A 125 9.93 4.36 -6.77
N ASP A 126 9.52 3.10 -6.69
CA ASP A 126 10.29 2.01 -6.07
C ASP A 126 11.71 1.88 -6.66
N GLN A 127 11.82 2.03 -7.99
CA GLN A 127 13.09 1.92 -8.72
C GLN A 127 13.89 3.22 -8.83
N ALA A 128 13.43 4.29 -8.18
CA ALA A 128 14.08 5.59 -8.30
C ALA A 128 15.49 5.59 -7.68
N LYS A 129 16.43 6.17 -8.42
CA LYS A 129 17.77 6.55 -7.94
C LYS A 129 17.89 8.05 -7.97
N PHE A 130 18.36 8.63 -6.90
CA PHE A 130 18.33 10.08 -6.73
C PHE A 130 19.55 10.59 -5.94
N PRO A 131 20.02 11.83 -6.19
CA PRO A 131 21.12 12.42 -5.46
C PRO A 131 20.81 12.58 -3.97
N ALA A 132 21.81 12.42 -3.12
CA ALA A 132 21.72 12.83 -1.71
C ALA A 132 21.29 14.31 -1.62
N GLY A 133 20.40 14.59 -0.66
CA GLY A 133 19.78 15.93 -0.54
C GLY A 133 18.41 16.05 -1.23
N THR A 134 18.01 15.05 -2.01
CA THR A 134 16.67 15.00 -2.63
C THR A 134 15.58 14.85 -1.54
N THR A 135 14.50 15.61 -1.69
CA THR A 135 13.32 15.53 -0.83
C THR A 135 12.24 14.63 -1.47
N GLY A 136 11.35 14.10 -0.67
CA GLY A 136 10.23 13.31 -1.20
C GLY A 136 9.29 14.08 -2.13
N THR A 137 9.19 15.41 -1.96
CA THR A 137 8.43 16.28 -2.87
C THR A 137 8.95 16.20 -4.32
N GLN A 138 10.26 16.07 -4.50
CA GLN A 138 10.87 15.96 -5.83
C GLN A 138 10.61 14.58 -6.48
N LEU A 139 10.33 13.55 -5.69
CA LEU A 139 10.09 12.18 -6.16
C LEU A 139 8.60 11.87 -6.38
N ASP A 140 7.69 12.63 -5.79
CA ASP A 140 6.23 12.39 -5.84
C ASP A 140 5.70 12.29 -7.29
N VAL A 141 6.25 13.08 -8.18
CA VAL A 141 5.87 13.09 -9.62
C VAL A 141 6.09 11.71 -10.29
N LEU A 142 7.07 10.93 -9.85
CA LEU A 142 7.35 9.61 -10.42
C LEU A 142 6.16 8.65 -10.24
N ALA A 143 5.47 8.74 -9.11
CA ALA A 143 4.29 7.93 -8.84
C ALA A 143 3.05 8.44 -9.59
N ARG A 144 2.95 9.77 -9.86
CA ARG A 144 1.75 10.38 -10.45
C ARG A 144 1.75 10.44 -11.97
N GLN A 145 2.91 10.45 -12.61
CA GLN A 145 3.07 10.73 -14.04
C GLN A 145 2.17 9.89 -14.96
N PHE A 146 1.94 8.62 -14.64
CA PHE A 146 1.12 7.74 -15.46
C PHE A 146 -0.38 8.04 -15.34
N LEU A 147 -0.84 8.49 -14.17
CA LEU A 147 -2.19 8.98 -13.98
C LEU A 147 -2.36 10.36 -14.64
N TRP A 148 -1.41 11.27 -14.49
CA TRP A 148 -1.45 12.60 -15.11
C TRP A 148 -1.52 12.56 -16.62
N ASN A 149 -0.85 11.59 -17.26
CA ASN A 149 -0.94 11.39 -18.72
C ASN A 149 -2.36 11.06 -19.20
N GLU A 150 -3.22 10.54 -18.32
CA GLU A 150 -4.62 10.23 -18.56
C GLU A 150 -5.58 11.29 -17.99
N GLY A 151 -5.05 12.41 -17.50
CA GLY A 151 -5.83 13.45 -16.85
C GLY A 151 -6.40 13.08 -15.48
N LEU A 152 -5.75 12.13 -14.80
CA LEU A 152 -6.16 11.59 -13.50
C LEU A 152 -5.15 11.94 -12.43
N ASP A 153 -5.59 11.90 -11.17
CA ASP A 153 -4.73 12.12 -10.00
C ASP A 153 -5.37 11.48 -8.75
N TYR A 154 -4.68 11.57 -7.62
CA TYR A 154 -5.17 11.28 -6.28
C TYR A 154 -4.76 12.39 -5.31
N ASP A 155 -5.55 12.61 -4.25
CA ASP A 155 -5.41 13.80 -3.38
C ASP A 155 -4.50 13.57 -2.17
N HIS A 156 -4.32 12.32 -1.73
CA HIS A 156 -3.43 12.03 -0.60
C HIS A 156 -1.94 12.06 -0.97
N GLY A 157 -1.07 12.03 0.03
CA GLY A 157 0.38 11.89 -0.18
C GLY A 157 0.72 10.54 -0.82
N THR A 158 1.79 10.49 -1.60
CA THR A 158 2.29 9.24 -2.16
C THR A 158 2.97 8.36 -1.12
N GLY A 159 3.44 8.95 -0.02
CA GLY A 159 4.06 8.21 1.07
C GLY A 159 4.35 9.07 2.29
N HIS A 160 4.43 8.43 3.41
CA HIS A 160 4.77 9.00 4.72
C HIS A 160 5.92 8.23 5.35
N GLY A 161 6.58 8.84 6.32
CA GLY A 161 7.54 8.12 7.16
C GLY A 161 6.84 7.12 8.07
N VAL A 162 7.56 6.07 8.46
CA VAL A 162 7.06 4.99 9.33
C VAL A 162 8.01 4.79 10.50
N GLY A 163 7.47 4.71 11.72
CA GLY A 163 8.23 4.45 12.93
C GLY A 163 8.66 2.98 13.07
N ALA A 164 9.51 2.72 14.05
CA ALA A 164 9.90 1.36 14.43
C ALA A 164 9.30 1.03 15.79
N PHE A 165 8.21 0.28 15.83
CA PHE A 165 7.33 0.10 17.00
C PHE A 165 6.84 1.45 17.55
N LEU A 166 6.53 2.36 16.64
CA LEU A 166 6.03 3.72 16.88
C LEU A 166 4.86 3.99 15.94
N SER A 167 4.53 5.26 15.72
CA SER A 167 3.43 5.64 14.84
C SER A 167 3.65 5.13 13.40
N VAL A 168 2.59 4.60 12.79
CA VAL A 168 2.61 4.24 11.36
C VAL A 168 2.85 5.47 10.50
N HIS A 169 2.30 6.63 10.87
CA HIS A 169 2.60 7.93 10.27
C HIS A 169 3.63 8.68 11.13
N GLU A 170 4.91 8.44 10.88
CA GLU A 170 6.03 9.01 11.64
C GLU A 170 6.90 9.89 10.74
N GLY A 171 6.92 11.20 11.03
CA GLY A 171 7.77 12.14 10.30
C GLY A 171 9.25 12.12 10.74
N PRO A 172 10.07 13.02 10.16
CA PRO A 172 9.73 14.21 9.37
C PRO A 172 9.60 13.98 7.87
N GLN A 173 10.05 12.85 7.32
CA GLN A 173 10.07 12.57 5.89
C GLN A 173 8.68 12.21 5.37
N ARG A 174 8.41 12.58 4.11
CA ARG A 174 7.22 12.14 3.37
C ARG A 174 7.43 12.34 1.87
N ILE A 175 6.65 11.65 1.05
CA ILE A 175 6.57 11.82 -0.41
C ILE A 175 5.19 12.38 -0.75
N ALA A 176 5.12 13.64 -1.19
CA ALA A 176 3.84 14.31 -1.47
C ALA A 176 4.05 15.56 -2.33
N LYS A 177 2.99 16.04 -3.00
CA LYS A 177 2.99 17.34 -3.74
C LYS A 177 3.35 18.52 -2.83
N GLN A 178 2.92 18.47 -1.57
CA GLN A 178 3.19 19.53 -0.62
C GLN A 178 4.67 19.57 -0.27
N HIS A 179 5.24 20.77 -0.30
CA HIS A 179 6.64 20.95 0.03
C HIS A 179 6.99 20.40 1.42
N ASN A 180 8.07 19.64 1.46
CA ASN A 180 8.70 19.16 2.69
C ASN A 180 10.21 19.37 2.56
N GLY A 181 10.78 20.22 3.42
CA GLY A 181 12.21 20.59 3.38
C GLY A 181 13.16 19.51 3.89
N HIS A 182 12.66 18.35 4.31
CA HIS A 182 13.47 17.26 4.83
C HIS A 182 13.98 16.36 3.69
N ALA A 183 15.29 16.40 3.45
CA ALA A 183 15.93 15.50 2.51
C ALA A 183 15.87 14.05 3.01
N LEU A 184 15.69 13.13 2.09
CA LEU A 184 15.75 11.70 2.38
C LEU A 184 17.17 11.29 2.75
N LYS A 185 17.30 10.38 3.73
CA LYS A 185 18.58 9.90 4.24
C LYS A 185 18.56 8.38 4.37
N PRO A 186 19.71 7.71 4.21
CA PRO A 186 19.83 6.27 4.46
C PRO A 186 19.24 5.87 5.82
N GLY A 187 18.48 4.77 5.83
CA GLY A 187 17.81 4.26 7.03
C GLY A 187 16.39 4.80 7.25
N MET A 188 15.96 5.86 6.55
CA MET A 188 14.58 6.33 6.62
C MET A 188 13.65 5.31 5.97
N VAL A 189 12.55 4.98 6.65
CA VAL A 189 11.47 4.12 6.13
C VAL A 189 10.30 5.00 5.70
N LEU A 190 9.75 4.71 4.52
CA LEU A 190 8.60 5.41 3.95
C LEU A 190 7.62 4.44 3.33
N SER A 191 6.34 4.80 3.29
CA SER A 191 5.38 4.17 2.40
C SER A 191 5.56 4.64 0.95
N ASN A 192 5.15 3.80 0.01
CA ASN A 192 4.99 4.09 -1.41
C ASN A 192 3.62 3.56 -1.81
N GLU A 193 2.61 4.44 -1.79
CA GLU A 193 1.19 4.09 -1.78
C GLU A 193 0.34 4.88 -2.80
N PRO A 194 0.75 5.05 -4.05
CA PRO A 194 -0.09 5.71 -5.04
C PRO A 194 -1.45 5.00 -5.15
N GLY A 195 -2.47 5.76 -5.47
CA GLY A 195 -3.82 5.25 -5.61
C GLY A 195 -4.62 5.94 -6.73
N TYR A 196 -5.83 5.44 -6.97
CA TYR A 196 -6.84 6.08 -7.79
C TYR A 196 -8.22 5.75 -7.21
N TYR A 197 -9.06 6.76 -7.09
CA TYR A 197 -10.36 6.64 -6.45
C TYR A 197 -11.43 7.24 -7.36
N ARG A 198 -12.39 6.39 -7.77
CA ARG A 198 -13.55 6.82 -8.54
C ARG A 198 -14.75 6.88 -7.61
N ASP A 199 -15.15 8.10 -7.29
CA ASP A 199 -16.26 8.35 -6.39
C ASP A 199 -17.52 7.58 -6.80
N GLY A 200 -18.17 6.95 -5.82
CA GLY A 200 -19.37 6.12 -6.04
C GLY A 200 -19.14 4.82 -6.81
N ALA A 201 -17.88 4.40 -7.06
CA ALA A 201 -17.60 3.21 -7.88
C ALA A 201 -16.56 2.27 -7.27
N TYR A 202 -15.29 2.68 -7.14
CA TYR A 202 -14.20 1.84 -6.63
C TYR A 202 -12.97 2.66 -6.23
N GLY A 203 -12.07 2.04 -5.49
CA GLY A 203 -10.74 2.57 -5.19
C GLY A 203 -9.64 1.55 -5.44
N ILE A 204 -8.46 2.05 -5.75
CA ILE A 204 -7.24 1.29 -5.98
C ILE A 204 -6.13 1.94 -5.20
N ARG A 205 -5.35 1.15 -4.45
CA ARG A 205 -4.07 1.56 -3.86
C ARG A 205 -3.09 0.40 -3.97
N CYS A 206 -1.87 0.72 -4.35
CA CYS A 206 -0.75 -0.21 -4.41
C CYS A 206 0.32 0.29 -3.46
N GLU A 207 0.61 -0.46 -2.39
CA GLU A 207 1.50 0.00 -1.35
C GLU A 207 2.52 -1.03 -0.92
N ASN A 208 3.76 -0.56 -0.78
CA ASN A 208 4.85 -1.21 -0.06
C ASN A 208 5.53 -0.21 0.87
N LEU A 209 6.19 -0.69 1.90
CA LEU A 209 7.18 0.07 2.63
C LEU A 209 8.56 -0.07 1.99
N LEU A 210 9.26 1.05 1.94
CA LEU A 210 10.60 1.20 1.38
C LEU A 210 11.57 1.69 2.44
N VAL A 211 12.83 1.27 2.37
CA VAL A 211 13.92 1.90 3.12
C VAL A 211 14.87 2.60 2.15
N VAL A 212 15.29 3.81 2.51
CA VAL A 212 16.32 4.57 1.77
C VAL A 212 17.68 3.94 2.03
N ARG A 213 18.43 3.67 0.96
CA ARG A 213 19.80 3.15 1.02
C ARG A 213 20.77 3.99 0.20
N GLU A 214 22.05 3.89 0.48
CA GLU A 214 23.10 4.32 -0.43
C GLU A 214 23.07 3.43 -1.67
N SER A 215 23.19 4.02 -2.86
CA SER A 215 23.23 3.26 -4.11
C SER A 215 24.64 2.72 -4.34
N ASP A 216 24.74 1.45 -4.75
CA ASP A 216 26.02 0.80 -5.12
C ASP A 216 26.65 1.35 -6.41
N ARG A 217 26.03 2.35 -7.07
CA ARG A 217 26.66 3.01 -8.21
C ARG A 217 27.77 3.91 -7.72
N ASP A 218 29.00 3.58 -8.15
CA ASP A 218 30.12 4.51 -8.07
C ASP A 218 29.76 5.80 -8.79
N ALA A 219 29.37 6.79 -8.03
CA ALA A 219 29.19 8.15 -8.51
C ALA A 219 30.48 8.89 -8.19
N ASP A 220 31.32 9.11 -9.18
CA ASP A 220 32.60 9.81 -9.03
C ASP A 220 32.42 11.24 -8.48
N GLU A 221 31.23 11.81 -8.53
CA GLU A 221 30.99 13.21 -8.20
C GLU A 221 29.78 13.45 -7.23
N THR A 222 28.75 12.61 -7.22
CA THR A 222 27.52 12.87 -6.44
C THR A 222 27.07 11.62 -5.72
N PRO A 223 26.99 11.61 -4.38
CA PRO A 223 26.41 10.49 -3.64
C PRO A 223 24.97 10.21 -4.07
N MET A 224 24.70 8.98 -4.48
CA MET A 224 23.37 8.55 -4.93
C MET A 224 22.69 7.70 -3.87
N LEU A 225 21.38 7.85 -3.77
CA LEU A 225 20.50 7.05 -2.93
C LEU A 225 19.52 6.26 -3.80
N GLU A 226 18.96 5.21 -3.24
CA GLU A 226 17.93 4.39 -3.86
C GLU A 226 16.99 3.83 -2.79
N PHE A 227 15.90 3.22 -3.22
CA PHE A 227 14.98 2.53 -2.36
C PHE A 227 15.21 1.02 -2.40
N GLU A 228 15.01 0.37 -1.25
CA GLU A 228 14.87 -1.08 -1.15
C GLU A 228 13.49 -1.39 -0.57
N ALA A 229 12.73 -2.24 -1.27
CA ALA A 229 11.42 -2.69 -0.80
C ALA A 229 11.54 -3.59 0.43
N LEU A 230 10.83 -3.24 1.49
CA LEU A 230 10.70 -4.06 2.70
C LEU A 230 9.51 -5.03 2.60
N THR A 231 8.47 -4.66 1.85
CA THR A 231 7.26 -5.44 1.64
C THR A 231 7.43 -6.36 0.42
N LEU A 232 7.35 -7.67 0.63
CA LEU A 232 7.59 -8.69 -0.40
C LEU A 232 6.32 -9.41 -0.88
N VAL A 233 5.14 -8.96 -0.46
CA VAL A 233 3.84 -9.54 -0.85
C VAL A 233 3.55 -9.19 -2.32
N PRO A 234 3.14 -10.17 -3.17
CA PRO A 234 2.87 -9.88 -4.58
C PRO A 234 1.63 -9.00 -4.78
N PHE A 235 1.62 -8.24 -5.88
CA PHE A 235 0.43 -7.59 -6.41
C PHE A 235 -0.40 -8.57 -7.24
N ASP A 236 -1.72 -8.37 -7.31
CA ASP A 236 -2.63 -9.26 -8.03
C ASP A 236 -2.51 -9.07 -9.55
N ARG A 237 -1.92 -10.06 -10.22
CA ARG A 237 -1.71 -10.05 -11.67
C ARG A 237 -3.00 -10.16 -12.49
N ARG A 238 -4.15 -10.53 -11.89
CA ARG A 238 -5.45 -10.55 -12.55
C ARG A 238 -5.97 -9.15 -12.87
N LEU A 239 -5.36 -8.12 -12.23
CA LEU A 239 -5.66 -6.71 -12.46
C LEU A 239 -4.73 -6.03 -13.50
N LEU A 240 -3.88 -6.79 -14.19
CA LEU A 240 -3.01 -6.32 -15.28
C LEU A 240 -3.65 -6.53 -16.65
#